data_9d6360b40d53a0af654931b00cf8d3ec
#
_entry.id   9d6360b40d53a0af654931b00cf8d3ec
#
_cell.length_a   1.000
_cell.length_b   1.000
_cell.length_c   1.000
_cell.angle_alpha   90.00
_cell.angle_beta   90.00
_cell.angle_gamma   90.00
#
_symmetry.space_group_name_H-M   'P 1'
#
loop_
_entity.id
_entity.type
_entity.pdbx_description
1 polymer ?
#
loop_
_entity_poly.entity_id
_entity_poly.type
_entity_poly.pdbx_seq_one_letter_code
_entity_poly.pdbx_strand_id
1 'polypeptide(L)'
;LQERTGIQINIELGLQTANYHTLDRINRGHGLAEYIDAMLAIRQYPFTTCTHLIANLPGDTVRDAVETARIVSVLGTDIVKIHSLYIAKDSRMAEDYCDGHLDICSKEEYFERIRRMLENMAPSIAVERLFSRIPEKDAVFCNWQTSWWKLKDEFEAYMRACNSYQGKYFNYRDGSALKGVF
;
A
#
# COMPACT_ATOMS: atom_id res chain seq x y z
N LEU A 1 -26.72 -11.83 -2.06
CA LEU A 1 -26.46 -11.95 -3.50
C LEU A 1 -25.46 -13.09 -3.75
N GLN A 2 -24.31 -13.06 -3.10
CA GLN A 2 -23.24 -14.06 -3.23
C GLN A 2 -23.73 -15.49 -2.98
N GLU A 3 -24.46 -15.74 -1.88
CA GLU A 3 -25.05 -17.05 -1.55
C GLU A 3 -26.05 -17.57 -2.59
N ARG A 4 -26.76 -16.66 -3.28
CA ARG A 4 -27.79 -17.01 -4.29
C ARG A 4 -27.22 -17.22 -5.67
N THR A 5 -26.11 -16.60 -6.01
CA THR A 5 -25.56 -16.54 -7.38
C THR A 5 -24.22 -17.24 -7.51
N GLY A 6 -23.52 -17.54 -6.41
CA GLY A 6 -22.15 -18.04 -6.40
C GLY A 6 -21.09 -17.01 -6.85
N ILE A 7 -21.49 -15.75 -7.07
CA ILE A 7 -20.60 -14.68 -7.50
C ILE A 7 -19.74 -14.24 -6.31
N GLN A 8 -18.42 -14.26 -6.46
CA GLN A 8 -17.49 -13.68 -5.49
C GLN A 8 -17.46 -12.17 -5.67
N ILE A 9 -17.57 -11.45 -4.54
CA ILE A 9 -17.51 -9.98 -4.51
C ILE A 9 -16.16 -9.58 -3.89
N ASN A 10 -15.41 -8.79 -4.65
CA ASN A 10 -14.19 -8.15 -4.16
C ASN A 10 -14.44 -6.64 -4.01
N ILE A 11 -14.13 -6.10 -2.83
CA ILE A 11 -14.25 -4.68 -2.52
C ILE A 11 -12.86 -4.08 -2.41
N GLU A 12 -12.59 -3.09 -3.26
CA GLU A 12 -11.30 -2.40 -3.29
C GLU A 12 -11.38 -1.06 -2.55
N LEU A 13 -10.53 -0.87 -1.56
CA LEU A 13 -10.46 0.33 -0.73
C LEU A 13 -9.10 1.00 -0.87
N GLY A 14 -9.11 2.32 -1.04
CA GLY A 14 -7.88 3.10 -1.07
C GLY A 14 -7.53 3.68 0.29
N LEU A 15 -6.66 3.05 1.06
CA LEU A 15 -6.05 3.65 2.25
C LEU A 15 -4.92 4.61 1.87
N GLN A 16 -4.10 4.23 0.94
CA GLN A 16 -2.87 4.87 0.47
C GLN A 16 -1.74 4.80 1.50
N THR A 17 -1.90 5.39 2.68
CA THR A 17 -0.98 5.35 3.84
C THR A 17 -1.79 5.48 5.14
N ALA A 18 -1.21 5.02 6.24
CA ALA A 18 -1.77 5.24 7.57
C ALA A 18 -1.44 6.63 8.14
N ASN A 19 -0.50 7.35 7.53
CA ASN A 19 -0.07 8.67 7.99
C ASN A 19 -1.12 9.74 7.65
N TYR A 20 -1.88 10.17 8.66
CA TYR A 20 -2.95 11.14 8.47
C TYR A 20 -2.45 12.52 8.02
N HIS A 21 -1.24 12.93 8.40
CA HIS A 21 -0.65 14.19 7.92
C HIS A 21 -0.39 14.14 6.41
N THR A 22 0.05 12.97 5.91
CA THR A 22 0.24 12.77 4.47
C THR A 22 -1.09 12.73 3.74
N LEU A 23 -2.12 12.05 4.29
CA LEU A 23 -3.45 12.02 3.70
C LEU A 23 -4.07 13.42 3.60
N ASP A 24 -3.90 14.25 4.63
CA ASP A 24 -4.35 15.65 4.61
C ASP A 24 -3.59 16.47 3.56
N ARG A 25 -2.26 16.35 3.52
CA ARG A 25 -1.40 17.06 2.54
C ARG A 25 -1.77 16.76 1.09
N ILE A 26 -2.09 15.51 0.77
CA ILE A 26 -2.49 15.11 -0.59
C ILE A 26 -3.98 15.35 -0.86
N ASN A 27 -4.68 16.01 0.05
CA ASN A 27 -6.12 16.31 -0.03
C ASN A 27 -6.98 15.07 -0.27
N ARG A 28 -6.73 14.00 0.48
CA ARG A 28 -7.38 12.70 0.27
C ARG A 28 -8.89 12.74 0.54
N GLY A 29 -9.37 13.64 1.41
CA GLY A 29 -10.79 13.82 1.74
C GLY A 29 -11.36 12.78 2.71
N HIS A 30 -10.66 11.69 2.98
CA HIS A 30 -10.96 10.72 4.03
C HIS A 30 -9.66 10.07 4.54
N GLY A 31 -9.65 9.70 5.79
CA GLY A 31 -8.46 9.24 6.49
C GLY A 31 -8.53 7.80 6.95
N LEU A 32 -7.68 7.50 7.92
CA LEU A 32 -7.58 6.16 8.51
C LEU A 32 -8.86 5.75 9.24
N ALA A 33 -9.57 6.68 9.90
CA ALA A 33 -10.80 6.36 10.63
C ALA A 33 -11.90 5.84 9.70
N GLU A 34 -12.11 6.51 8.56
CA GLU A 34 -13.09 6.11 7.55
C GLU A 34 -12.71 4.77 6.91
N TYR A 35 -11.42 4.53 6.69
CA TYR A 35 -10.94 3.23 6.20
C TYR A 35 -11.21 2.09 7.21
N ILE A 36 -10.94 2.32 8.50
CA ILE A 36 -11.22 1.34 9.57
C ILE A 36 -12.71 1.03 9.62
N ASP A 37 -13.57 2.06 9.62
CA ASP A 37 -15.02 1.90 9.65
C ASP A 37 -15.53 1.10 8.44
N ALA A 38 -15.04 1.42 7.24
CA ALA A 38 -15.36 0.68 6.03
C ALA A 38 -14.94 -0.79 6.13
N MET A 39 -13.73 -1.08 6.60
CA MET A 39 -13.25 -2.46 6.78
C MET A 39 -14.10 -3.24 7.78
N LEU A 40 -14.46 -2.63 8.91
CA LEU A 40 -15.33 -3.26 9.92
C LEU A 40 -16.73 -3.56 9.35
N ALA A 41 -17.28 -2.64 8.57
CA ALA A 41 -18.58 -2.84 7.91
C ALA A 41 -18.52 -3.98 6.87
N ILE A 42 -17.48 -4.02 6.03
CA ILE A 42 -17.31 -5.05 4.99
C ILE A 42 -17.13 -6.44 5.59
N ARG A 43 -16.38 -6.55 6.68
CA ARG A 43 -16.10 -7.84 7.36
C ARG A 43 -17.32 -8.51 7.98
N GLN A 44 -18.47 -7.84 8.04
CA GLN A 44 -19.74 -8.47 8.41
C GLN A 44 -20.31 -9.37 7.29
N TYR A 45 -19.70 -9.32 6.10
CA TYR A 45 -20.10 -10.06 4.93
C TYR A 45 -18.96 -10.94 4.41
N PRO A 46 -19.23 -12.00 3.65
CA PRO A 46 -18.21 -12.88 3.09
C PRO A 46 -17.58 -12.27 1.82
N PHE A 47 -17.18 -11.02 1.87
CA PHE A 47 -16.53 -10.33 0.75
C PHE A 47 -15.01 -10.45 0.88
N THR A 48 -14.34 -10.52 -0.26
CA THR A 48 -12.89 -10.35 -0.34
C THR A 48 -12.55 -8.85 -0.35
N THR A 49 -11.53 -8.47 0.40
CA THR A 49 -11.08 -7.08 0.49
C THR A 49 -9.75 -6.89 -0.20
N CYS A 50 -9.59 -5.80 -0.94
CA CYS A 50 -8.33 -5.40 -1.54
C CYS A 50 -8.00 -3.95 -1.14
N THR A 51 -6.85 -3.75 -0.51
CA THR A 51 -6.40 -2.43 -0.07
C THR A 51 -5.35 -1.86 -1.00
N HIS A 52 -5.57 -0.63 -1.47
CA HIS A 52 -4.60 0.11 -2.28
C HIS A 52 -3.70 0.96 -1.38
N LEU A 53 -2.40 0.83 -1.56
CA LEU A 53 -1.35 1.54 -0.83
C LEU A 53 -0.40 2.25 -1.79
N ILE A 54 0.16 3.39 -1.38
CA ILE A 54 1.21 4.10 -2.13
C ILE A 54 2.40 4.24 -1.19
N ALA A 55 3.52 3.57 -1.49
CA ALA A 55 4.64 3.48 -0.56
C ALA A 55 5.62 4.66 -0.62
N ASN A 56 5.48 5.57 -1.59
CA ASN A 56 6.34 6.75 -1.74
C ASN A 56 5.58 8.06 -1.83
N LEU A 57 4.51 8.20 -1.04
CA LEU A 57 3.89 9.50 -0.89
C LEU A 57 4.88 10.50 -0.29
N PRO A 58 4.86 11.77 -0.74
CA PRO A 58 5.70 12.83 -0.19
C PRO A 58 5.44 13.04 1.30
N GLY A 59 6.52 13.01 2.08
CA GLY A 59 6.46 13.15 3.55
C GLY A 59 6.32 11.83 4.31
N ASP A 60 6.02 10.71 3.64
CA ASP A 60 6.07 9.40 4.27
C ASP A 60 7.52 8.90 4.42
N THR A 61 7.71 8.06 5.40
CA THR A 61 8.99 7.43 5.75
C THR A 61 8.86 5.90 5.74
N VAL A 62 9.97 5.20 5.98
CA VAL A 62 9.97 3.75 6.23
C VAL A 62 9.07 3.38 7.42
N ARG A 63 8.99 4.23 8.44
CA ARG A 63 8.13 3.99 9.61
C ARG A 63 6.65 3.98 9.22
N ASP A 64 6.23 4.94 8.40
CA ASP A 64 4.83 5.02 7.94
C ASP A 64 4.46 3.81 7.09
N ALA A 65 5.38 3.31 6.26
CA ALA A 65 5.21 2.09 5.50
C ALA A 65 5.02 0.86 6.42
N VAL A 66 5.79 0.74 7.50
CA VAL A 66 5.66 -0.34 8.50
C VAL A 66 4.35 -0.22 9.26
N GLU A 67 3.97 0.97 9.71
CA GLU A 67 2.69 1.20 10.41
C GLU A 67 1.50 0.86 9.51
N THR A 68 1.54 1.27 8.25
CA THR A 68 0.52 0.93 7.25
C THR A 68 0.38 -0.59 7.08
N ALA A 69 1.49 -1.32 6.95
CA ALA A 69 1.49 -2.78 6.82
C ALA A 69 0.86 -3.46 8.06
N ARG A 70 1.15 -2.97 9.26
CA ARG A 70 0.57 -3.49 10.50
C ARG A 70 -0.92 -3.25 10.59
N ILE A 71 -1.39 -2.06 10.20
CA ILE A 71 -2.81 -1.70 10.24
C ILE A 71 -3.61 -2.56 9.27
N VAL A 72 -3.19 -2.69 8.00
CA VAL A 72 -3.91 -3.53 7.03
C VAL A 72 -3.90 -5.00 7.44
N SER A 73 -2.84 -5.46 8.12
CA SER A 73 -2.73 -6.82 8.62
C SER A 73 -3.71 -7.09 9.77
N VAL A 74 -3.82 -6.18 10.75
CA VAL A 74 -4.73 -6.35 11.89
C VAL A 74 -6.19 -6.24 11.49
N LEU A 75 -6.50 -5.41 10.49
CA LEU A 75 -7.84 -5.28 9.94
C LEU A 75 -8.23 -6.46 9.02
N GLY A 76 -7.28 -7.36 8.73
CA GLY A 76 -7.53 -8.59 8.00
C GLY A 76 -7.83 -8.36 6.52
N THR A 77 -7.13 -7.44 5.89
CA THR A 77 -7.14 -7.30 4.43
C THR A 77 -6.72 -8.61 3.77
N ASP A 78 -7.43 -9.04 2.72
CA ASP A 78 -7.11 -10.27 2.00
C ASP A 78 -6.04 -10.04 0.93
N ILE A 79 -6.11 -8.90 0.25
CA ILE A 79 -5.25 -8.54 -0.88
C ILE A 79 -4.72 -7.12 -0.68
N VAL A 80 -3.48 -6.87 -1.06
CA VAL A 80 -2.94 -5.51 -1.19
C VAL A 80 -2.43 -5.26 -2.61
N LYS A 81 -2.66 -4.04 -3.08
CA LYS A 81 -2.06 -3.46 -4.29
C LYS A 81 -1.17 -2.31 -3.85
N ILE A 82 0.14 -2.53 -3.85
CA ILE A 82 1.10 -1.46 -3.56
C ILE A 82 1.42 -0.75 -4.87
N HIS A 83 1.36 0.56 -4.85
CA HIS A 83 1.70 1.41 -5.97
C HIS A 83 2.93 2.25 -5.64
N SER A 84 3.80 2.44 -6.62
CA SER A 84 4.65 3.62 -6.68
C SER A 84 3.78 4.82 -7.07
N LEU A 85 4.03 5.98 -6.47
CA LEU A 85 3.37 7.21 -6.88
C LEU A 85 3.59 7.45 -8.36
N TYR A 86 2.55 7.85 -9.07
CA TYR A 86 2.66 8.51 -10.36
C TYR A 86 2.05 9.91 -10.26
N ILE A 87 2.58 10.84 -11.01
CA ILE A 87 2.10 12.22 -11.03
C ILE A 87 1.55 12.49 -12.42
N ALA A 88 0.23 12.61 -12.53
CA ALA A 88 -0.46 12.91 -13.78
C ALA A 88 -0.14 14.34 -14.26
N LYS A 89 0.00 14.54 -15.59
CA LYS A 89 0.43 15.81 -16.19
C LYS A 89 -0.42 17.02 -15.79
N ASP A 90 -1.73 16.85 -15.76
CA ASP A 90 -2.67 17.96 -15.53
C ASP A 90 -3.13 18.01 -14.05
N SER A 91 -2.23 17.67 -13.12
CA SER A 91 -2.51 17.71 -11.69
C SER A 91 -1.75 18.83 -10.99
N ARG A 92 -2.31 19.35 -9.89
CA ARG A 92 -1.59 20.31 -9.03
C ARG A 92 -0.25 19.74 -8.54
N MET A 93 -0.20 18.45 -8.27
CA MET A 93 1.04 17.76 -7.87
C MET A 93 2.10 17.83 -8.98
N ALA A 94 1.70 17.88 -10.27
CA ALA A 94 2.63 18.06 -11.38
C ALA A 94 3.26 19.45 -11.38
N GLU A 95 2.48 20.48 -11.06
CA GLU A 95 2.99 21.86 -10.90
C GLU A 95 4.02 21.91 -9.77
N ASP A 96 3.65 21.43 -8.57
CA ASP A 96 4.55 21.38 -7.40
C ASP A 96 5.84 20.57 -7.68
N TYR A 97 5.73 19.47 -8.43
CA TYR A 97 6.88 18.64 -8.82
C TYR A 97 7.80 19.35 -9.83
N CYS A 98 7.25 19.97 -10.86
CA CYS A 98 8.02 20.69 -11.88
C CYS A 98 8.71 21.95 -11.29
N ASP A 99 8.08 22.59 -10.33
CA ASP A 99 8.62 23.77 -9.64
C ASP A 99 9.63 23.41 -8.54
N GLY A 100 9.90 22.12 -8.31
CA GLY A 100 10.85 21.67 -7.30
C GLY A 100 10.35 21.80 -5.86
N HIS A 101 9.05 21.96 -5.64
CA HIS A 101 8.43 22.03 -4.32
C HIS A 101 8.03 20.65 -3.76
N LEU A 102 8.18 19.59 -4.56
CA LEU A 102 7.80 18.24 -4.22
C LEU A 102 8.95 17.27 -4.47
N ASP A 103 9.47 16.67 -3.39
CA ASP A 103 10.49 15.65 -3.46
C ASP A 103 9.86 14.25 -3.49
N ILE A 104 10.29 13.44 -4.45
CA ILE A 104 9.97 12.01 -4.51
C ILE A 104 11.22 11.22 -4.10
N CYS A 105 11.06 10.29 -3.19
CA CYS A 105 12.18 9.46 -2.75
C CYS A 105 12.84 8.70 -3.89
N SER A 106 14.10 8.32 -3.71
CA SER A 106 14.84 7.51 -4.69
C SER A 106 14.22 6.12 -4.86
N LYS A 107 14.58 5.43 -5.95
CA LYS A 107 14.19 4.05 -6.21
C LYS A 107 14.67 3.12 -5.09
N GLU A 108 15.88 3.32 -4.62
CA GLU A 108 16.51 2.56 -3.55
C GLU A 108 15.77 2.73 -2.23
N GLU A 109 15.38 3.95 -1.91
CA GLU A 109 14.56 4.24 -0.72
C GLU A 109 13.16 3.62 -0.84
N TYR A 110 12.55 3.67 -2.03
CA TYR A 110 11.28 2.98 -2.29
C TYR A 110 11.41 1.47 -2.06
N PHE A 111 12.49 0.84 -2.55
CA PHE A 111 12.75 -0.58 -2.33
C PHE A 111 12.88 -0.89 -0.84
N GLU A 112 13.57 -0.05 -0.08
CA GLU A 112 13.65 -0.21 1.37
C GLU A 112 12.28 -0.09 2.04
N ARG A 113 11.46 0.89 1.64
CA ARG A 113 10.11 1.09 2.19
C ARG A 113 9.22 -0.13 1.93
N ILE A 114 9.12 -0.62 0.69
CA ILE A 114 8.29 -1.78 0.38
C ILE A 114 8.87 -3.08 0.98
N ARG A 115 10.19 -3.23 1.06
CA ARG A 115 10.80 -4.36 1.79
C ARG A 115 10.36 -4.37 3.25
N ARG A 116 10.48 -3.25 3.95
CA ARG A 116 10.09 -3.13 5.36
C ARG A 116 8.58 -3.27 5.56
N MET A 117 7.79 -2.77 4.62
CA MET A 117 6.34 -2.98 4.58
C MET A 117 6.02 -4.47 4.50
N LEU A 118 6.59 -5.18 3.53
CA LEU A 118 6.37 -6.62 3.35
C LEU A 118 6.86 -7.45 4.57
N GLU A 119 8.02 -7.15 5.11
CA GLU A 119 8.54 -7.84 6.30
C GLU A 119 7.60 -7.76 7.51
N ASN A 120 6.82 -6.68 7.62
CA ASN A 120 5.87 -6.46 8.73
C ASN A 120 4.41 -6.75 8.37
N MET A 121 4.14 -7.17 7.14
CA MET A 121 2.80 -7.54 6.66
C MET A 121 2.49 -9.00 6.98
N ALA A 122 1.23 -9.30 7.30
CA ALA A 122 0.80 -10.68 7.56
C ALA A 122 1.09 -11.57 6.33
N PRO A 123 1.66 -12.78 6.53
CA PRO A 123 1.96 -13.70 5.42
C PRO A 123 0.74 -14.17 4.64
N SER A 124 -0.45 -14.09 5.25
CA SER A 124 -1.72 -14.48 4.64
C SER A 124 -2.25 -13.47 3.61
N ILE A 125 -1.73 -12.24 3.60
CA ILE A 125 -2.18 -11.21 2.66
C ILE A 125 -1.55 -11.47 1.29
N ALA A 126 -2.39 -11.57 0.25
CA ALA A 126 -1.90 -11.68 -1.12
C ALA A 126 -1.41 -10.31 -1.62
N VAL A 127 -0.20 -10.26 -2.17
CA VAL A 127 0.37 -9.04 -2.78
C VAL A 127 0.18 -9.12 -4.28
N GLU A 128 -0.78 -8.37 -4.82
CA GLU A 128 -1.11 -8.42 -6.25
C GLU A 128 -0.19 -7.52 -7.08
N ARG A 129 0.30 -6.42 -6.50
CA ARG A 129 1.06 -5.40 -7.22
C ARG A 129 2.05 -4.71 -6.28
N LEU A 130 3.22 -4.32 -6.85
CA LEU A 130 4.27 -3.58 -6.14
C LEU A 130 4.64 -2.24 -6.81
N PHE A 131 4.22 -2.02 -8.05
CA PHE A 131 4.56 -0.84 -8.85
C PHE A 131 3.36 -0.38 -9.68
N SER A 132 3.30 0.91 -9.99
CA SER A 132 2.28 1.46 -10.89
C SER A 132 2.43 0.95 -12.31
N ARG A 133 1.30 0.76 -13.00
CA ARG A 133 1.23 0.27 -14.38
C ARG A 133 0.50 1.28 -15.26
N ILE A 134 0.95 2.53 -15.23
CA ILE A 134 0.34 3.64 -15.96
C ILE A 134 1.21 3.97 -17.17
N PRO A 135 0.63 4.34 -18.32
CA PRO A 135 1.38 4.80 -19.48
C PRO A 135 2.21 6.04 -19.15
N GLU A 136 3.52 6.01 -19.41
CA GLU A 136 4.45 7.11 -19.13
C GLU A 136 4.04 8.43 -19.81
N LYS A 137 3.38 8.34 -20.97
CA LYS A 137 2.91 9.51 -21.73
C LYS A 137 1.92 10.39 -20.95
N ASP A 138 1.26 9.86 -19.94
CA ASP A 138 0.20 10.55 -19.19
C ASP A 138 0.70 11.08 -17.83
N ALA A 139 2.00 10.92 -17.52
CA ALA A 139 2.61 11.32 -16.26
C ALA A 139 3.85 12.20 -16.45
N VAL A 140 4.11 13.09 -15.48
CA VAL A 140 5.40 13.81 -15.35
C VAL A 140 6.39 13.00 -14.50
N PHE A 141 5.89 12.14 -13.61
CA PHE A 141 6.69 11.18 -12.88
C PHE A 141 5.98 9.81 -12.84
N CYS A 142 6.70 8.76 -13.16
CA CYS A 142 6.26 7.38 -13.00
C CYS A 142 7.49 6.46 -12.90
N ASN A 143 7.55 5.64 -11.84
CA ASN A 143 8.49 4.52 -11.72
C ASN A 143 9.97 4.86 -12.00
N TRP A 144 10.42 6.07 -11.70
CA TRP A 144 11.81 6.52 -11.97
C TRP A 144 12.24 6.25 -13.42
N GLN A 145 11.35 6.44 -14.39
CA GLN A 145 11.54 6.17 -15.82
C GLN A 145 11.96 4.71 -16.11
N THR A 146 11.54 3.79 -15.26
CA THR A 146 11.86 2.37 -15.38
C THR A 146 10.56 1.57 -15.53
N SER A 147 10.53 0.60 -16.43
CA SER A 147 9.36 -0.25 -16.60
C SER A 147 9.04 -1.05 -15.33
N TRP A 148 7.75 -1.24 -15.04
CA TRP A 148 7.30 -1.92 -13.82
C TRP A 148 7.82 -3.37 -13.71
N TRP A 149 8.01 -4.09 -14.83
CA TRP A 149 8.55 -5.46 -14.82
C TRP A 149 10.03 -5.48 -14.47
N LYS A 150 10.82 -4.51 -14.98
CA LYS A 150 12.23 -4.36 -14.61
C LYS A 150 12.38 -4.01 -13.14
N LEU A 151 11.55 -3.08 -12.63
CA LEU A 151 11.52 -2.76 -11.20
C LEU A 151 11.17 -3.98 -10.35
N LYS A 152 10.23 -4.81 -10.80
CA LYS A 152 9.86 -6.05 -10.12
C LYS A 152 11.06 -7.00 -10.03
N ASP A 153 11.76 -7.23 -11.16
CA ASP A 153 12.93 -8.12 -11.19
C ASP A 153 14.07 -7.61 -10.30
N GLU A 154 14.35 -6.29 -10.35
CA GLU A 154 15.34 -5.64 -9.50
C GLU A 154 14.94 -5.74 -8.00
N PHE A 155 13.69 -5.54 -7.67
CA PHE A 155 13.20 -5.65 -6.31
C PHE A 155 13.25 -7.09 -5.79
N GLU A 156 12.91 -8.08 -6.59
CA GLU A 156 13.04 -9.48 -6.21
C GLU A 156 14.52 -9.87 -5.95
N ALA A 157 15.45 -9.34 -6.76
CA ALA A 157 16.89 -9.52 -6.53
C ALA A 157 17.31 -8.84 -5.22
N TYR A 158 16.81 -7.62 -4.95
CA TYR A 158 17.06 -6.89 -3.71
C TYR A 158 16.53 -7.66 -2.48
N MET A 159 15.31 -8.20 -2.53
CA MET A 159 14.75 -9.01 -1.46
C MET A 159 15.62 -10.25 -1.16
N ARG A 160 16.10 -10.94 -2.20
CA ARG A 160 17.01 -12.09 -2.05
C ARG A 160 18.34 -11.68 -1.42
N ALA A 161 18.94 -10.58 -1.88
CA ALA A 161 20.21 -10.07 -1.32
C ALA A 161 20.09 -9.69 0.17
N CYS A 162 18.92 -9.18 0.58
CA CYS A 162 18.63 -8.86 1.98
C CYS A 162 18.18 -10.06 2.81
N ASN A 163 18.11 -11.27 2.24
CA ASN A 163 17.50 -12.44 2.89
C ASN A 163 16.14 -12.09 3.52
N SER A 164 15.30 -11.39 2.74
CA SER A 164 14.02 -10.83 3.17
C SER A 164 12.85 -11.54 2.51
N TYR A 165 11.72 -11.62 3.24
CA TYR A 165 10.46 -12.21 2.77
C TYR A 165 9.27 -11.58 3.51
N GLN A 166 8.09 -11.72 2.94
CA GLN A 166 6.85 -11.24 3.56
C GLN A 166 6.64 -11.91 4.92
N GLY A 167 6.35 -11.11 5.93
CA GLY A 167 6.07 -11.59 7.28
C GLY A 167 7.29 -11.91 8.13
N LYS A 168 8.52 -11.63 7.66
CA LYS A 168 9.78 -11.92 8.39
C LYS A 168 9.77 -11.38 9.82
N TYR A 169 9.19 -10.18 10.02
CA TYR A 169 9.06 -9.52 11.32
C TYR A 169 7.61 -9.36 11.78
N PHE A 170 6.69 -10.05 11.11
CA PHE A 170 5.29 -10.04 11.50
C PHE A 170 5.12 -10.78 12.82
N ASN A 171 4.82 -10.03 13.87
CA ASN A 171 4.56 -10.55 15.21
C ASN A 171 3.19 -10.14 15.74
N TYR A 172 2.40 -9.48 14.91
CA TYR A 172 1.10 -8.98 15.27
C TYR A 172 0.06 -10.09 15.12
N ARG A 173 -0.53 -10.48 16.22
CA ARG A 173 -1.62 -11.44 16.24
C ARG A 173 -2.94 -10.66 16.26
N ASP A 174 -3.78 -10.89 15.27
CA ASP A 174 -5.11 -10.30 15.10
C ASP A 174 -5.93 -10.50 16.39
N GLY A 175 -6.00 -9.69 17.35
CA GLY A 175 -6.82 -9.87 18.55
C GLY A 175 -6.98 -11.30 19.09
N SER A 176 -6.66 -12.33 18.28
CA SER A 176 -6.73 -13.74 18.70
C SER A 176 -5.75 -14.07 19.82
N ALA A 177 -4.67 -13.29 19.94
CA ALA A 177 -3.75 -13.37 21.06
C ALA A 177 -4.41 -13.02 22.42
N LEU A 178 -5.52 -12.29 22.37
CA LEU A 178 -6.31 -11.90 23.54
C LEU A 178 -7.45 -12.88 23.85
N LYS A 179 -7.69 -13.87 23.00
CA LYS A 179 -8.69 -14.91 23.26
C LYS A 179 -8.27 -15.72 24.49
N GLY A 180 -9.05 -15.62 25.54
CA GLY A 180 -8.78 -16.27 26.83
C GLY A 180 -8.12 -15.37 27.88
N VAL A 181 -7.95 -14.08 27.61
CA VAL A 181 -7.48 -13.09 28.58
C VAL A 181 -8.65 -12.35 29.25
N PHE A 182 -9.86 -12.48 28.67
CA PHE A 182 -11.11 -11.94 29.19
C PHE A 182 -12.13 -13.05 29.43
#